data_b06d69bffd654786204fbb67515d2c4e
#
_entry.id   b06d69bffd654786204fbb67515d2c4e
#
_cell.length_a   1.000
_cell.length_b   1.000
_cell.length_c   1.000
_cell.angle_alpha   90.00
_cell.angle_beta   90.00
_cell.angle_gamma   90.00
#
_symmetry.space_group_name_H-M   'P 1'
#
loop_
_entity.id
_entity.type
_entity.pdbx_description
1 polymer ?
#
loop_
_entity_poly.entity_id
_entity_poly.type
_entity_poly.pdbx_seq_one_letter_code
_entity_poly.pdbx_strand_id
1 'polypeptide(L)'
;MMRNTEGQIGAGRNLYSLIQPYDYHILDVGDGHNLYVEECGNPNGVPVVVLHGGPGAGCSPGMRRFFNPKIYRIILFDQRGCGRSKPHASIEANTTWHLVSDIEKIRKLLQIKSWIVFGGSWGATLALIYAQSHPIAVKHLVLRRVFLMTDLELDWFYNGGAGMFFPDEWRKLIDLLKPGEQV
;
A
#
# COMPACT_ATOMS: atom_id res chain seq x y z
N MET A 1 -41.61 -27.52 19.61
CA MET A 1 -41.39 -26.24 18.87
C MET A 1 -39.88 -26.04 18.68
N MET A 2 -39.31 -26.63 17.62
CA MET A 2 -37.88 -26.58 17.34
C MET A 2 -37.63 -25.35 16.47
N ARG A 3 -36.77 -24.45 16.92
CA ARG A 3 -36.33 -23.29 16.13
C ARG A 3 -35.20 -23.77 15.18
N ASN A 4 -35.46 -23.75 13.89
CA ASN A 4 -34.45 -23.91 12.84
C ASN A 4 -33.53 -22.68 12.92
N THR A 5 -32.28 -22.87 13.31
CA THR A 5 -31.18 -21.94 13.04
C THR A 5 -30.49 -22.38 11.74
N GLU A 6 -31.07 -22.01 10.61
CA GLU A 6 -30.33 -22.08 9.34
C GLU A 6 -29.26 -21.00 9.38
N GLY A 7 -28.01 -21.44 9.50
CA GLY A 7 -26.86 -20.60 9.34
C GLY A 7 -26.77 -20.08 7.91
N GLN A 8 -27.00 -18.79 7.72
CA GLN A 8 -26.67 -18.11 6.49
C GLN A 8 -25.16 -18.20 6.25
N ILE A 9 -24.74 -19.12 5.41
CA ILE A 9 -23.38 -19.18 4.87
C ILE A 9 -23.23 -17.96 3.96
N GLY A 10 -22.42 -17.04 4.41
CA GLY A 10 -21.92 -15.80 3.91
C GLY A 10 -22.18 -15.43 2.44
N ALA A 11 -23.11 -14.50 2.23
CA ALA A 11 -22.96 -13.52 1.16
C ALA A 11 -21.59 -12.86 1.32
N GLY A 12 -20.77 -12.85 0.27
CA GLY A 12 -19.44 -12.28 0.28
C GLY A 12 -19.46 -10.90 0.93
N ARG A 13 -18.57 -10.66 1.92
CA ARG A 13 -18.55 -9.38 2.63
C ARG A 13 -18.27 -8.28 1.64
N ASN A 14 -19.27 -7.47 1.36
CA ASN A 14 -19.12 -6.28 0.53
C ASN A 14 -18.14 -5.32 1.23
N LEU A 15 -17.41 -4.54 0.44
CA LEU A 15 -16.59 -3.45 0.96
C LEU A 15 -17.46 -2.48 1.77
N TYR A 16 -16.87 -1.86 2.78
CA TYR A 16 -17.56 -0.80 3.54
C TYR A 16 -17.91 0.39 2.63
N SER A 17 -18.84 1.22 3.07
CA SER A 17 -19.22 2.43 2.36
C SER A 17 -18.02 3.34 2.11
N LEU A 18 -18.05 4.07 1.00
CA LEU A 18 -17.03 5.09 0.72
C LEU A 18 -17.12 6.20 1.76
N ILE A 19 -15.97 6.56 2.32
CA ILE A 19 -15.82 7.65 3.29
C ILE A 19 -14.83 8.69 2.77
N GLN A 20 -14.93 9.92 3.28
CA GLN A 20 -13.95 10.98 3.05
C GLN A 20 -12.92 10.99 4.19
N PRO A 21 -11.71 11.49 3.95
CA PRO A 21 -10.77 11.82 5.03
C PRO A 21 -11.39 12.86 5.96
N TYR A 22 -11.15 12.73 7.24
CA TYR A 22 -11.45 13.79 8.20
C TYR A 22 -10.28 14.75 8.38
N ASP A 23 -9.06 14.31 8.02
CA ASP A 23 -7.85 15.13 8.04
C ASP A 23 -6.86 14.67 6.97
N TYR A 24 -5.94 15.58 6.58
CA TYR A 24 -4.82 15.25 5.70
C TYR A 24 -3.60 16.13 6.03
N HIS A 25 -2.43 15.62 5.69
CA HIS A 25 -1.15 16.29 5.92
C HIS A 25 -0.30 16.28 4.65
N ILE A 26 0.51 17.32 4.49
CA ILE A 26 1.63 17.32 3.54
C ILE A 26 2.90 17.26 4.40
N LEU A 27 3.52 16.10 4.43
CA LEU A 27 4.66 15.83 5.29
C LEU A 27 5.96 15.97 4.49
N ASP A 28 6.80 16.94 4.88
CA ASP A 28 8.18 16.99 4.42
C ASP A 28 8.98 15.82 5.02
N VAL A 29 9.48 14.95 4.15
CA VAL A 29 10.26 13.79 4.56
C VAL A 29 11.75 13.94 4.25
N GLY A 30 12.19 15.14 3.86
CA GLY A 30 13.56 15.44 3.43
C GLY A 30 13.78 15.06 1.96
N ASP A 31 15.02 15.31 1.50
CA ASP A 31 15.45 15.04 0.12
C ASP A 31 14.56 15.70 -0.95
N GLY A 32 13.88 16.80 -0.60
CA GLY A 32 12.94 17.49 -1.48
C GLY A 32 11.58 16.78 -1.68
N HIS A 33 11.28 15.74 -0.90
CA HIS A 33 10.03 15.01 -0.98
C HIS A 33 9.01 15.46 0.07
N ASN A 34 7.77 15.66 -0.40
CA ASN A 34 6.61 15.95 0.43
C ASN A 34 5.53 14.89 0.18
N LEU A 35 5.17 14.16 1.23
CA LEU A 35 4.18 13.09 1.13
C LEU A 35 2.79 13.59 1.46
N TYR A 36 1.82 13.17 0.65
CA TYR A 36 0.42 13.29 0.99
C TYR A 36 0.02 12.15 1.91
N VAL A 37 -0.53 12.49 3.08
CA VAL A 37 -1.03 11.54 4.09
C VAL A 37 -2.47 11.92 4.41
N GLU A 38 -3.38 10.96 4.46
CA GLU A 38 -4.76 11.17 4.84
C GLU A 38 -5.19 10.24 5.97
N GLU A 39 -6.07 10.76 6.81
CA GLU A 39 -6.68 10.03 7.92
C GLU A 39 -8.18 9.89 7.72
N CYS A 40 -8.68 8.66 7.86
CA CYS A 40 -10.08 8.31 7.61
C CYS A 40 -10.65 7.47 8.76
N GLY A 41 -11.97 7.41 8.85
CA GLY A 41 -12.69 6.57 9.81
C GLY A 41 -12.75 7.17 11.21
N ASN A 42 -12.45 6.37 12.24
CA ASN A 42 -12.55 6.79 13.65
C ASN A 42 -11.22 7.36 14.15
N PRO A 43 -11.10 8.65 14.49
CA PRO A 43 -9.86 9.26 15.00
C PRO A 43 -9.31 8.57 16.26
N ASN A 44 -10.20 7.98 17.08
CA ASN A 44 -9.85 7.26 18.31
C ASN A 44 -9.83 5.74 18.14
N GLY A 45 -9.92 5.28 16.88
CA GLY A 45 -9.97 3.86 16.54
C GLY A 45 -8.61 3.17 16.55
N VAL A 46 -8.63 1.88 16.23
CA VAL A 46 -7.41 1.09 16.08
C VAL A 46 -6.65 1.57 14.84
N PRO A 47 -5.39 2.05 14.98
CA PRO A 47 -4.67 2.59 13.85
C PRO A 47 -4.23 1.48 12.88
N VAL A 48 -4.47 1.73 11.59
CA VAL A 48 -4.02 0.89 10.48
C VAL A 48 -3.41 1.75 9.38
N VAL A 49 -2.18 1.44 8.98
CA VAL A 49 -1.54 2.06 7.83
C VAL A 49 -1.68 1.16 6.60
N VAL A 50 -2.02 1.77 5.47
CA VAL A 50 -2.20 1.09 4.18
C VAL A 50 -1.03 1.43 3.26
N LEU A 51 -0.26 0.40 2.89
CA LEU A 51 0.85 0.50 1.96
C LEU A 51 0.36 0.07 0.57
N HIS A 52 0.28 1.05 -0.35
CA HIS A 52 -0.18 0.78 -1.71
C HIS A 52 0.86 0.00 -2.52
N GLY A 53 0.41 -0.62 -3.58
CA GLY A 53 1.22 -1.39 -4.51
C GLY A 53 1.85 -0.55 -5.62
N GLY A 54 2.27 -1.21 -6.64
CA GLY A 54 3.02 -0.69 -7.78
C GLY A 54 4.36 -1.40 -7.88
N PRO A 55 5.47 -0.74 -7.53
CA PRO A 55 5.61 0.64 -7.00
C PRO A 55 5.00 1.70 -7.94
N GLY A 56 4.61 2.86 -7.36
CA GLY A 56 4.14 3.99 -8.15
C GLY A 56 2.61 4.19 -8.25
N ALA A 57 1.79 3.26 -7.73
CA ALA A 57 0.34 3.31 -7.91
C ALA A 57 -0.36 4.48 -7.18
N GLY A 58 0.14 4.87 -6.01
CA GLY A 58 -0.57 5.77 -5.12
C GLY A 58 -1.78 5.14 -4.43
N CYS A 59 -2.38 5.89 -3.48
CA CYS A 59 -3.58 5.47 -2.77
C CYS A 59 -4.86 5.83 -3.53
N SER A 60 -5.87 5.00 -3.39
CA SER A 60 -7.20 5.25 -3.93
C SER A 60 -8.27 5.31 -2.83
N PRO A 61 -9.37 6.04 -3.05
CA PRO A 61 -10.52 6.04 -2.14
C PRO A 61 -11.09 4.65 -1.86
N GLY A 62 -10.94 3.72 -2.82
CA GLY A 62 -11.37 2.32 -2.68
C GLY A 62 -10.65 1.59 -1.54
N MET A 63 -9.40 1.96 -1.23
CA MET A 63 -8.62 1.34 -0.17
C MET A 63 -9.18 1.63 1.23
N ARG A 64 -9.85 2.76 1.43
CA ARG A 64 -10.53 3.12 2.69
C ARG A 64 -11.62 2.12 3.05
N ARG A 65 -12.21 1.46 2.05
CA ARG A 65 -13.35 0.55 2.17
C ARG A 65 -12.99 -0.85 2.67
N PHE A 66 -11.71 -1.15 2.86
CA PHE A 66 -11.28 -2.45 3.42
C PHE A 66 -11.53 -2.55 4.93
N PHE A 67 -11.72 -1.43 5.60
CA PHE A 67 -11.79 -1.33 7.05
C PHE A 67 -13.12 -0.77 7.53
N ASN A 68 -13.61 -1.25 8.68
CA ASN A 68 -14.79 -0.68 9.31
C ASN A 68 -14.46 0.72 9.85
N PRO A 69 -15.05 1.79 9.28
CA PRO A 69 -14.71 3.16 9.67
C PRO A 69 -15.14 3.55 11.08
N LYS A 70 -15.97 2.75 11.74
CA LYS A 70 -16.34 2.95 13.14
C LYS A 70 -15.29 2.41 14.11
N ILE A 71 -14.44 1.48 13.66
CA ILE A 71 -13.46 0.76 14.49
C ILE A 71 -12.05 1.25 14.25
N TYR A 72 -11.70 1.54 12.98
CA TYR A 72 -10.32 1.81 12.61
C TYR A 72 -10.06 3.29 12.35
N ARG A 73 -8.90 3.76 12.82
CA ARG A 73 -8.23 4.97 12.33
C ARG A 73 -7.39 4.55 11.13
N ILE A 74 -7.82 4.92 9.93
CA ILE A 74 -7.28 4.43 8.67
C ILE A 74 -6.35 5.48 8.10
N ILE A 75 -5.06 5.15 8.01
CA ILE A 75 -4.02 6.01 7.48
C ILE A 75 -3.65 5.53 6.08
N LEU A 76 -3.80 6.39 5.07
CA LEU A 76 -3.34 6.18 3.72
C LEU A 76 -2.32 7.28 3.37
N PHE A 77 -1.32 6.94 2.59
CA PHE A 77 -0.38 7.93 2.07
C PHE A 77 0.10 7.53 0.68
N ASP A 78 0.44 8.52 -0.10
CA ASP A 78 1.08 8.30 -1.39
C ASP A 78 2.60 8.27 -1.17
N GLN A 79 3.26 7.17 -1.55
CA GLN A 79 4.72 7.00 -1.42
C GLN A 79 5.46 8.06 -2.25
N ARG A 80 6.77 8.20 -2.07
CA ARG A 80 7.60 9.14 -2.85
C ARG A 80 7.37 8.95 -4.35
N GLY A 81 7.27 10.04 -5.08
CA GLY A 81 7.03 10.02 -6.53
C GLY A 81 5.60 9.63 -6.96
N CYS A 82 4.73 9.25 -6.03
CA CYS A 82 3.43 8.68 -6.34
C CYS A 82 2.27 9.65 -6.09
N GLY A 83 1.19 9.47 -6.83
CA GLY A 83 -0.10 10.10 -6.58
C GLY A 83 -0.01 11.62 -6.35
N ARG A 84 -0.43 12.05 -5.15
CA ARG A 84 -0.46 13.46 -4.71
C ARG A 84 0.85 13.92 -4.06
N SER A 85 1.77 12.99 -3.74
CA SER A 85 3.11 13.30 -3.22
C SER A 85 3.97 14.00 -4.25
N LYS A 86 4.91 14.82 -3.79
CA LYS A 86 5.79 15.62 -4.64
C LYS A 86 7.27 15.37 -4.30
N PRO A 87 8.17 15.48 -5.30
CA PRO A 87 7.93 15.69 -6.73
C PRO A 87 7.30 14.45 -7.38
N HIS A 88 6.41 14.64 -8.37
CA HIS A 88 5.73 13.54 -9.05
C HIS A 88 6.69 12.77 -9.96
N ALA A 89 6.57 11.44 -9.97
CA ALA A 89 7.40 10.50 -10.75
C ALA A 89 8.92 10.60 -10.49
N SER A 90 9.35 11.25 -9.39
CA SER A 90 10.76 11.27 -9.01
C SER A 90 11.22 9.93 -8.47
N ILE A 91 12.38 9.48 -8.95
CA ILE A 91 13.09 8.30 -8.46
C ILE A 91 14.29 8.66 -7.57
N GLU A 92 14.64 9.95 -7.47
CA GLU A 92 15.73 10.41 -6.60
C GLU A 92 15.37 10.18 -5.14
N ALA A 93 16.34 9.72 -4.35
CA ALA A 93 16.16 9.40 -2.94
C ALA A 93 14.86 8.59 -2.67
N ASN A 94 14.52 7.66 -3.56
CA ASN A 94 13.28 6.88 -3.53
C ASN A 94 13.57 5.37 -3.48
N THR A 95 14.47 4.97 -2.59
CA THR A 95 14.76 3.57 -2.32
C THR A 95 13.79 2.99 -1.28
N THR A 96 13.74 1.68 -1.18
CA THR A 96 12.96 0.98 -0.15
C THR A 96 13.24 1.52 1.27
N TRP A 97 14.50 1.85 1.58
CA TRP A 97 14.90 2.36 2.89
C TRP A 97 14.40 3.77 3.16
N HIS A 98 14.30 4.62 2.15
CA HIS A 98 13.63 5.91 2.27
C HIS A 98 12.15 5.72 2.62
N LEU A 99 11.47 4.79 1.96
CA LEU A 99 10.05 4.50 2.22
C LEU A 99 9.84 3.92 3.63
N VAL A 100 10.73 3.06 4.12
CA VAL A 100 10.70 2.56 5.51
C VAL A 100 10.85 3.71 6.50
N SER A 101 11.80 4.62 6.25
CA SER A 101 11.99 5.83 7.08
C SER A 101 10.77 6.75 7.06
N ASP A 102 10.16 6.91 5.89
CA ASP A 102 8.97 7.76 5.72
C ASP A 102 7.76 7.20 6.49
N ILE A 103 7.56 5.89 6.50
CA ILE A 103 6.51 5.25 7.32
C ILE A 103 6.70 5.58 8.80
N GLU A 104 7.94 5.60 9.31
CA GLU A 104 8.23 6.00 10.69
C GLU A 104 7.99 7.49 10.93
N LYS A 105 8.29 8.36 9.96
CA LYS A 105 7.99 9.79 10.06
C LYS A 105 6.50 10.03 10.15
N ILE A 106 5.69 9.33 9.34
CA ILE A 106 4.22 9.39 9.39
C ILE A 106 3.72 8.90 10.76
N ARG A 107 4.20 7.75 11.23
CA ARG A 107 3.81 7.20 12.53
C ARG A 107 4.06 8.18 13.68
N LYS A 108 5.23 8.82 13.67
CA LYS A 108 5.63 9.83 14.68
C LYS A 108 4.80 11.10 14.57
N LEU A 109 4.56 11.61 13.36
CA LEU A 109 3.69 12.77 13.12
C LEU A 109 2.31 12.56 13.74
N LEU A 110 1.72 11.37 13.52
CA LEU A 110 0.39 11.01 13.99
C LEU A 110 0.36 10.52 15.45
N GLN A 111 1.51 10.54 16.14
CA GLN A 111 1.69 10.11 17.54
C GLN A 111 1.20 8.68 17.80
N ILE A 112 1.34 7.80 16.82
CA ILE A 112 0.93 6.40 16.91
C ILE A 112 2.06 5.57 17.52
N LYS A 113 1.79 4.86 18.62
CA LYS A 113 2.79 3.98 19.25
C LYS A 113 3.05 2.73 18.41
N SER A 114 1.99 2.07 17.99
CA SER A 114 2.04 0.88 17.13
C SER A 114 0.73 0.77 16.34
N TRP A 115 0.78 0.15 15.19
CA TRP A 115 -0.36 0.03 14.27
C TRP A 115 -0.45 -1.33 13.60
N ILE A 116 -1.57 -1.57 12.96
CA ILE A 116 -1.72 -2.64 11.98
C ILE A 116 -1.10 -2.14 10.67
N VAL A 117 -0.27 -2.96 10.04
CA VAL A 117 0.28 -2.68 8.71
C VAL A 117 -0.42 -3.55 7.70
N PHE A 118 -1.09 -2.91 6.74
CA PHE A 118 -1.76 -3.57 5.63
C PHE A 118 -1.02 -3.28 4.33
N GLY A 119 -0.55 -4.32 3.65
CA GLY A 119 0.17 -4.19 2.39
C GLY A 119 -0.36 -5.11 1.29
N GLY A 120 -0.37 -4.63 0.05
CA GLY A 120 -0.76 -5.42 -1.10
C GLY A 120 0.21 -5.30 -2.26
N SER A 121 0.59 -6.44 -2.91
CA SER A 121 1.59 -6.46 -3.99
C SER A 121 2.92 -5.89 -3.50
N TRP A 122 3.53 -4.91 -4.18
CA TRP A 122 4.69 -4.15 -3.68
C TRP A 122 4.51 -3.68 -2.23
N GLY A 123 3.30 -3.23 -1.87
CA GLY A 123 2.99 -2.85 -0.49
C GLY A 123 3.14 -4.00 0.50
N ALA A 124 3.01 -5.26 0.10
CA ALA A 124 3.27 -6.42 0.96
C ALA A 124 4.78 -6.60 1.19
N THR A 125 5.60 -6.43 0.16
CA THR A 125 7.07 -6.41 0.26
C THR A 125 7.52 -5.32 1.24
N LEU A 126 7.06 -4.10 1.04
CA LEU A 126 7.38 -2.96 1.89
C LEU A 126 6.92 -3.17 3.34
N ALA A 127 5.73 -3.77 3.54
CA ALA A 127 5.20 -4.11 4.86
C ALA A 127 6.08 -5.11 5.61
N LEU A 128 6.59 -6.14 4.90
CA LEU A 128 7.51 -7.13 5.47
C LEU A 128 8.84 -6.51 5.89
N ILE A 129 9.42 -5.67 5.04
CA ILE A 129 10.70 -4.99 5.32
C ILE A 129 10.52 -4.03 6.49
N TYR A 130 9.43 -3.24 6.49
CA TYR A 130 9.12 -2.33 7.59
C TYR A 130 8.91 -3.08 8.91
N ALA A 131 8.18 -4.20 8.91
CA ALA A 131 7.94 -4.99 10.11
C ALA A 131 9.23 -5.60 10.70
N GLN A 132 10.17 -6.01 9.85
CA GLN A 132 11.49 -6.49 10.28
C GLN A 132 12.35 -5.35 10.85
N SER A 133 12.30 -4.17 10.25
CA SER A 133 13.07 -2.99 10.68
C SER A 133 12.50 -2.35 11.94
N HIS A 134 11.19 -2.39 12.13
CA HIS A 134 10.48 -1.73 13.23
C HIS A 134 9.45 -2.66 13.92
N PRO A 135 9.88 -3.81 14.48
CA PRO A 135 8.96 -4.82 15.00
C PRO A 135 8.06 -4.30 16.14
N ILE A 136 8.54 -3.37 16.95
CA ILE A 136 7.76 -2.78 18.06
C ILE A 136 6.62 -1.87 17.55
N ALA A 137 6.78 -1.29 16.37
CA ALA A 137 5.77 -0.44 15.74
C ALA A 137 4.64 -1.24 15.08
N VAL A 138 4.85 -2.52 14.80
CA VAL A 138 3.90 -3.37 14.09
C VAL A 138 3.16 -4.30 15.04
N LYS A 139 1.88 -4.02 15.27
CA LYS A 139 1.01 -4.84 16.14
C LYS A 139 0.48 -6.07 15.40
N HIS A 140 0.06 -5.89 14.16
CA HIS A 140 -0.39 -6.96 13.27
C HIS A 140 0.03 -6.63 11.83
N LEU A 141 0.28 -7.68 11.06
CA LEU A 141 0.63 -7.58 9.65
C LEU A 141 -0.44 -8.28 8.82
N VAL A 142 -1.00 -7.57 7.85
CA VAL A 142 -2.02 -8.11 6.93
C VAL A 142 -1.51 -7.94 5.51
N LEU A 143 -1.23 -9.05 4.87
CA LEU A 143 -0.66 -9.09 3.52
C LEU A 143 -1.68 -9.68 2.54
N ARG A 144 -1.79 -9.06 1.37
CA ARG A 144 -2.58 -9.58 0.26
C ARG A 144 -1.78 -9.56 -1.03
N ARG A 145 -2.01 -10.57 -1.92
CA ARG A 145 -1.23 -10.70 -3.16
C ARG A 145 0.25 -10.55 -2.86
N VAL A 146 0.72 -11.42 -1.96
CA VAL A 146 2.10 -11.36 -1.46
C VAL A 146 3.06 -11.45 -2.64
N PHE A 147 3.98 -10.49 -2.67
CA PHE A 147 5.05 -10.37 -3.64
C PHE A 147 6.34 -10.17 -2.84
N LEU A 148 7.31 -11.05 -3.03
CA LEU A 148 8.55 -11.08 -2.23
C LEU A 148 9.74 -10.49 -2.98
N MET A 149 9.55 -10.11 -4.24
CA MET A 149 10.60 -9.63 -5.15
C MET A 149 11.75 -10.64 -5.31
N THR A 150 11.42 -11.93 -5.33
CA THR A 150 12.39 -12.97 -5.66
C THR A 150 12.76 -12.88 -7.14
N ASP A 151 13.97 -13.36 -7.49
CA ASP A 151 14.42 -13.40 -8.89
C ASP A 151 13.41 -14.12 -9.78
N LEU A 152 12.80 -15.21 -9.29
CA LEU A 152 11.78 -15.95 -10.02
C LEU A 152 10.50 -15.11 -10.29
N GLU A 153 10.05 -14.31 -9.32
CA GLU A 153 8.89 -13.44 -9.49
C GLU A 153 9.21 -12.28 -10.46
N LEU A 154 10.39 -11.70 -10.33
CA LEU A 154 10.86 -10.64 -11.23
C LEU A 154 11.02 -11.15 -12.66
N ASP A 155 11.66 -12.31 -12.83
CA ASP A 155 11.82 -12.97 -14.12
C ASP A 155 10.45 -13.26 -14.77
N TRP A 156 9.51 -13.78 -13.98
CA TRP A 156 8.15 -14.03 -14.48
C TRP A 156 7.46 -12.74 -14.93
N PHE A 157 7.59 -11.63 -14.17
CA PHE A 157 6.95 -10.37 -14.53
C PHE A 157 7.63 -9.67 -15.70
N TYR A 158 8.96 -9.68 -15.76
CA TYR A 158 9.74 -8.78 -16.63
C TYR A 158 10.54 -9.48 -17.72
N ASN A 159 10.63 -10.82 -17.72
CA ASN A 159 11.33 -11.60 -18.76
C ASN A 159 10.41 -12.50 -19.59
N GLY A 160 9.15 -12.11 -19.75
CA GLY A 160 8.23 -12.72 -20.69
C GLY A 160 7.19 -13.67 -20.12
N GLY A 161 7.25 -14.06 -18.83
CA GLY A 161 6.22 -14.89 -18.21
C GLY A 161 4.82 -14.25 -18.29
N ALA A 162 4.71 -12.99 -17.87
CA ALA A 162 3.47 -12.21 -18.03
C ALA A 162 3.11 -11.96 -19.49
N GLY A 163 4.10 -11.82 -20.37
CA GLY A 163 3.93 -11.64 -21.80
C GLY A 163 3.24 -12.81 -22.50
N MET A 164 3.38 -14.04 -21.98
CA MET A 164 2.65 -15.19 -22.49
C MET A 164 1.13 -15.07 -22.29
N PHE A 165 0.68 -14.41 -21.24
CA PHE A 165 -0.73 -14.20 -20.91
C PHE A 165 -1.29 -12.90 -21.48
N PHE A 166 -0.46 -11.90 -21.64
CA PHE A 166 -0.82 -10.55 -22.08
C PHE A 166 0.10 -10.05 -23.21
N PRO A 167 0.16 -10.73 -24.37
CA PRO A 167 1.18 -10.47 -25.40
C PRO A 167 1.09 -9.06 -25.99
N ASP A 168 -0.10 -8.51 -26.15
CA ASP A 168 -0.29 -7.18 -26.73
C ASP A 168 0.16 -6.07 -25.77
N GLU A 169 -0.12 -6.22 -24.47
CA GLU A 169 0.33 -5.26 -23.46
C GLU A 169 1.84 -5.38 -23.20
N TRP A 170 2.36 -6.61 -23.24
CA TRP A 170 3.79 -6.87 -23.17
C TRP A 170 4.55 -6.20 -24.31
N ARG A 171 4.06 -6.32 -25.54
CA ARG A 171 4.68 -5.67 -26.69
C ARG A 171 4.74 -4.16 -26.52
N LYS A 172 3.69 -3.52 -26.07
CA LYS A 172 3.66 -2.08 -25.79
C LYS A 172 4.72 -1.67 -24.76
N LEU A 173 4.97 -2.51 -23.74
CA LEU A 173 6.01 -2.25 -22.75
C LEU A 173 7.41 -2.37 -23.37
N ILE A 174 7.67 -3.45 -24.11
CA ILE A 174 8.96 -3.69 -24.75
C ILE A 174 9.30 -2.62 -25.80
N ASP A 175 8.31 -2.15 -26.56
CA ASP A 175 8.47 -1.11 -27.57
C ASP A 175 8.90 0.26 -27.00
N LEU A 176 8.79 0.45 -25.68
CA LEU A 176 9.28 1.65 -24.98
C LEU A 176 10.79 1.58 -24.67
N LEU A 177 11.39 0.39 -24.74
CA LEU A 177 12.80 0.19 -24.41
C LEU A 177 13.68 0.58 -25.58
N LYS A 178 14.84 1.17 -25.28
CA LYS A 178 15.88 1.42 -26.28
C LYS A 178 16.65 0.13 -26.59
N PRO A 179 17.30 0.04 -27.74
CA PRO A 179 18.16 -1.09 -28.07
C PRO A 179 19.21 -1.35 -26.97
N GLY A 180 19.18 -2.55 -26.39
CA GLY A 180 20.07 -2.97 -25.30
C GLY A 180 19.57 -2.71 -23.88
N GLU A 181 18.42 -2.05 -23.72
CA GLU A 181 17.76 -1.94 -22.41
C GLU A 181 16.95 -3.23 -22.11
N GLN A 182 16.91 -3.59 -20.84
CA GLN A 182 16.08 -4.68 -20.30
C GLN A 182 14.96 -4.09 -19.45
N VAL A 183 13.86 -4.81 -19.32
CA VAL A 183 12.75 -4.39 -18.45
C VAL A 183 13.17 -4.46 -16.99
#